data_990887a470f3e366c794c024cdd51dbc
#
_entry.id   990887a470f3e366c794c024cdd51dbc
#
_cell.length_a   1.000
_cell.length_b   1.000
_cell.length_c   1.000
_cell.angle_alpha   90.00
_cell.angle_beta   90.00
_cell.angle_gamma   90.00
#
_symmetry.space_group_name_H-M   'P 1'
#
loop_
_entity.id
_entity.type
_entity.pdbx_description
1 polymer ?
#
loop_
_entity_poly.entity_id
_entity_poly.type
_entity_poly.pdbx_seq_one_letter_code
_entity_poly.pdbx_strand_id
1 'polypeptide(L)'
;MAVIAFTQEMATLGSDVAQGVCEALGLEMVRHEVGDVVAGRMHVKKSLIRRLREGKAGPFEKWTADEKSISIFTAEEVLERAVKGNVLVRGWGATMILRSVSHVPCVRVCAPMDLRVTRLMKRLETDDEKLARHEIDVDDHARATRMSEHFGVHWGDPTLYDLTLNTERIPVATCVDMVVGLAKSAAFQETDASRRHLADLALRAHARAALKAN
;
A
#
# COMPACT_ATOMS: atom_id res chain seq x y z
N MET A 1 -4.24 -16.45 10.94
CA MET A 1 -3.81 -16.21 9.54
C MET A 1 -3.01 -14.90 9.50
N ALA A 2 -1.85 -14.85 8.82
CA ALA A 2 -1.04 -13.62 8.82
C ALA A 2 -1.54 -12.67 7.73
N VAL A 3 -1.76 -11.41 8.09
CA VAL A 3 -2.09 -10.31 7.17
C VAL A 3 -1.17 -9.14 7.50
N ILE A 4 -0.53 -8.54 6.50
CA ILE A 4 0.37 -7.40 6.68
C ILE A 4 -0.05 -6.27 5.73
N ALA A 5 -0.25 -5.08 6.27
CA ALA A 5 -0.44 -3.87 5.48
C ALA A 5 0.91 -3.16 5.29
N PHE A 6 1.27 -2.88 4.04
CA PHE A 6 2.61 -2.40 3.72
C PHE A 6 2.58 -1.18 2.81
N THR A 7 3.35 -0.15 3.15
CA THR A 7 3.56 1.02 2.30
C THR A 7 5.05 1.35 2.20
N GLN A 8 5.44 2.03 1.13
CA GLN A 8 6.82 2.41 0.90
C GLN A 8 6.91 3.67 0.04
N GLU A 9 7.97 4.41 0.20
CA GLU A 9 8.38 5.44 -0.76
C GLU A 9 9.08 4.81 -1.96
N MET A 10 9.13 5.54 -3.10
CA MET A 10 9.82 5.07 -4.29
C MET A 10 11.32 4.90 -4.02
N ALA A 11 11.92 3.85 -4.57
CA ALA A 11 13.35 3.54 -4.50
C ALA A 11 13.92 3.33 -3.07
N THR A 12 13.10 2.88 -2.12
CA THR A 12 13.51 2.59 -0.73
C THR A 12 13.91 1.14 -0.50
N LEU A 13 14.00 0.28 -1.52
CA LEU A 13 14.13 -1.18 -1.40
C LEU A 13 12.96 -1.85 -0.64
N GLY A 14 11.87 -1.12 -0.41
CA GLY A 14 10.70 -1.68 0.26
C GLY A 14 10.04 -2.83 -0.52
N SER A 15 10.25 -2.90 -1.86
CA SER A 15 9.82 -4.04 -2.66
C SER A 15 10.55 -5.31 -2.28
N ASP A 16 11.87 -5.21 -2.06
CA ASP A 16 12.72 -6.33 -1.70
C ASP A 16 12.41 -6.79 -0.26
N VAL A 17 12.16 -5.83 0.65
CA VAL A 17 11.68 -6.13 2.01
C VAL A 17 10.36 -6.86 1.97
N ALA A 18 9.36 -6.36 1.22
CA ALA A 18 8.06 -7.00 1.11
C ALA A 18 8.15 -8.41 0.52
N GLN A 19 8.99 -8.60 -0.50
CA GLN A 19 9.24 -9.91 -1.10
C GLN A 19 9.85 -10.89 -0.08
N GLY A 20 10.91 -10.48 0.61
CA GLY A 20 11.54 -11.32 1.64
C GLY A 20 10.61 -11.68 2.80
N VAL A 21 9.72 -10.76 3.21
CA VAL A 21 8.68 -11.04 4.21
C VAL A 21 7.69 -12.09 3.70
N CYS A 22 7.25 -11.97 2.45
CA CYS A 22 6.35 -12.95 1.84
C CYS A 22 6.97 -14.33 1.78
N GLU A 23 8.24 -14.43 1.38
CA GLU A 23 8.99 -15.70 1.34
C GLU A 23 9.15 -16.31 2.74
N ALA A 24 9.52 -15.50 3.73
CA ALA A 24 9.74 -15.96 5.10
C ALA A 24 8.47 -16.41 5.83
N LEU A 25 7.31 -15.86 5.47
CA LEU A 25 6.02 -16.16 6.11
C LEU A 25 5.06 -16.98 5.23
N GLY A 26 5.43 -17.29 3.98
CA GLY A 26 4.57 -17.98 3.03
C GLY A 26 3.32 -17.17 2.64
N LEU A 27 3.47 -15.84 2.46
CA LEU A 27 2.36 -14.96 2.14
C LEU A 27 2.25 -14.69 0.63
N GLU A 28 1.04 -14.53 0.14
CA GLU A 28 0.79 -13.93 -1.17
C GLU A 28 1.06 -12.43 -1.11
N MET A 29 1.78 -11.88 -2.12
CA MET A 29 1.95 -10.43 -2.26
C MET A 29 0.87 -9.87 -3.18
N VAL A 30 -0.01 -9.05 -2.66
CA VAL A 30 -1.03 -8.31 -3.44
C VAL A 30 -0.57 -6.88 -3.70
N ARG A 31 -0.44 -6.51 -4.96
CA ARG A 31 0.01 -5.17 -5.39
C ARG A 31 -0.80 -4.60 -6.55
N HIS A 32 -0.78 -5.26 -7.70
CA HIS A 32 -1.43 -4.78 -8.93
C HIS A 32 -2.85 -5.31 -9.07
N GLU A 33 -3.12 -6.43 -8.47
CA GLU A 33 -4.37 -7.17 -8.52
C GLU A 33 -5.55 -6.31 -8.06
N VAL A 34 -5.35 -5.52 -6.99
CA VAL A 34 -6.37 -4.56 -6.51
C VAL A 34 -6.78 -3.59 -7.63
N GLY A 35 -5.79 -3.03 -8.36
CA GLY A 35 -6.07 -2.12 -9.47
C GLY A 35 -6.78 -2.77 -10.64
N ASP A 36 -6.48 -4.03 -10.89
CA ASP A 36 -7.12 -4.81 -11.96
C ASP A 36 -8.60 -5.06 -11.65
N VAL A 37 -8.90 -5.41 -10.39
CA VAL A 37 -10.29 -5.59 -9.92
C VAL A 37 -11.04 -4.26 -9.96
N VAL A 38 -10.46 -3.18 -9.44
CA VAL A 38 -11.07 -1.83 -9.47
C VAL A 38 -11.36 -1.40 -10.91
N ALA A 39 -10.41 -1.58 -11.83
CA ALA A 39 -10.60 -1.25 -13.25
C ALA A 39 -11.75 -2.06 -13.87
N GLY A 40 -11.84 -3.35 -13.56
CA GLY A 40 -12.94 -4.22 -14.01
C GLY A 40 -14.29 -3.77 -13.47
N ARG A 41 -14.39 -3.45 -12.18
CA ARG A 41 -15.63 -2.98 -11.53
C ARG A 41 -16.12 -1.63 -12.09
N MET A 42 -15.20 -0.77 -12.48
CA MET A 42 -15.50 0.54 -13.05
C MET A 42 -15.64 0.53 -14.58
N HIS A 43 -15.41 -0.61 -15.22
CA HIS A 43 -15.41 -0.72 -16.70
C HIS A 43 -14.43 0.24 -17.38
N VAL A 44 -13.28 0.49 -16.74
CA VAL A 44 -12.22 1.36 -17.28
C VAL A 44 -10.95 0.58 -17.58
N LYS A 45 -10.04 1.17 -18.37
CA LYS A 45 -8.76 0.55 -18.67
C LYS A 45 -7.87 0.48 -17.42
N LYS A 46 -7.22 -0.66 -17.18
CA LYS A 46 -6.23 -0.85 -16.09
C LYS A 46 -5.13 0.22 -16.10
N SER A 47 -4.71 0.65 -17.31
CA SER A 47 -3.72 1.72 -17.46
C SER A 47 -4.18 3.07 -16.91
N LEU A 48 -5.48 3.37 -16.92
CA LEU A 48 -6.02 4.58 -16.31
C LEU A 48 -5.87 4.54 -14.78
N ILE A 49 -6.30 3.46 -14.14
CA ILE A 49 -6.16 3.29 -12.68
C ILE A 49 -4.67 3.38 -12.28
N ARG A 50 -3.77 2.78 -13.08
CA ARG A 50 -2.33 2.89 -12.82
C ARG A 50 -1.83 4.33 -12.94
N ARG A 51 -2.15 5.07 -14.02
CA ARG A 51 -1.72 6.47 -14.20
C ARG A 51 -2.28 7.41 -13.12
N LEU A 52 -3.55 7.26 -12.76
CA LEU A 52 -4.15 8.00 -11.64
C LEU A 52 -3.36 7.75 -10.35
N ARG A 53 -3.00 6.52 -10.09
CA ARG A 53 -2.28 6.11 -8.89
C ARG A 53 -0.82 6.59 -8.84
N GLU A 54 -0.16 6.65 -10.01
CA GLU A 54 1.22 7.13 -10.14
C GLU A 54 1.33 8.66 -10.28
N GLY A 55 0.19 9.37 -10.25
CA GLY A 55 0.17 10.83 -10.46
C GLY A 55 0.40 11.25 -11.92
N LYS A 56 0.45 10.29 -12.85
CA LYS A 56 0.75 10.49 -14.29
C LYS A 56 -0.51 10.63 -15.16
N ALA A 57 -1.69 10.69 -14.55
CA ALA A 57 -2.93 10.94 -15.29
C ALA A 57 -3.00 12.39 -15.76
N GLY A 58 -3.47 12.58 -17.00
CA GLY A 58 -3.68 13.91 -17.57
C GLY A 58 -4.84 14.68 -16.89
N PRO A 59 -4.95 16.00 -17.10
CA PRO A 59 -6.01 16.82 -16.50
C PRO A 59 -7.42 16.30 -16.79
N PHE A 60 -7.67 15.88 -18.02
CA PHE A 60 -8.96 15.32 -18.44
C PHE A 60 -9.26 13.98 -17.74
N GLU A 61 -8.27 13.10 -17.61
CA GLU A 61 -8.41 11.82 -16.91
C GLU A 61 -8.70 12.03 -15.42
N LYS A 62 -8.04 13.00 -14.79
CA LYS A 62 -8.30 13.38 -13.38
C LYS A 62 -9.70 13.97 -13.21
N TRP A 63 -10.11 14.82 -14.12
CA TRP A 63 -11.44 15.45 -14.07
C TRP A 63 -12.59 14.46 -14.28
N THR A 64 -12.39 13.45 -15.12
CA THR A 64 -13.40 12.40 -15.41
C THR A 64 -13.32 11.20 -14.46
N ALA A 65 -12.27 11.10 -13.62
CA ALA A 65 -12.11 9.99 -12.71
C ALA A 65 -13.12 10.08 -11.56
N ASP A 66 -13.89 9.01 -11.36
CA ASP A 66 -14.72 8.85 -10.16
C ASP A 66 -13.86 8.30 -9.01
N GLU A 67 -13.10 9.20 -8.37
CA GLU A 67 -12.20 8.85 -7.27
C GLU A 67 -12.94 8.23 -6.08
N LYS A 68 -14.20 8.61 -5.87
CA LYS A 68 -15.02 8.01 -4.82
C LYS A 68 -15.30 6.53 -5.11
N SER A 69 -15.62 6.18 -6.34
CA SER A 69 -15.78 4.77 -6.74
C SER A 69 -14.47 4.00 -6.66
N ILE A 70 -13.35 4.59 -7.10
CA ILE A 70 -12.01 3.99 -6.96
C ILE A 70 -11.73 3.67 -5.49
N SER A 71 -12.00 4.60 -4.58
CA SER A 71 -11.78 4.41 -3.14
C SER A 71 -12.66 3.30 -2.55
N ILE A 72 -13.95 3.26 -2.91
CA ILE A 72 -14.91 2.26 -2.43
C ILE A 72 -14.50 0.85 -2.88
N PHE A 73 -14.23 0.65 -4.17
CA PHE A 73 -13.85 -0.65 -4.71
C PHE A 73 -12.45 -1.08 -4.26
N THR A 74 -11.54 -0.12 -4.02
CA THR A 74 -10.23 -0.40 -3.42
C THR A 74 -10.37 -0.92 -1.99
N ALA A 75 -11.20 -0.27 -1.17
CA ALA A 75 -11.42 -0.71 0.20
C ALA A 75 -12.07 -2.09 0.27
N GLU A 76 -13.05 -2.37 -0.60
CA GLU A 76 -13.68 -3.69 -0.71
C GLU A 76 -12.64 -4.77 -1.02
N GLU A 77 -11.84 -4.59 -2.09
CA GLU A 77 -10.86 -5.60 -2.51
C GLU A 77 -9.77 -5.82 -1.45
N VAL A 78 -9.25 -4.75 -0.85
CA VAL A 78 -8.23 -4.86 0.22
C VAL A 78 -8.76 -5.66 1.41
N LEU A 79 -9.99 -5.37 1.85
CA LEU A 79 -10.61 -6.08 2.97
C LEU A 79 -10.95 -7.52 2.62
N GLU A 80 -11.43 -7.80 1.41
CA GLU A 80 -11.69 -9.15 0.95
C GLU A 80 -10.42 -10.02 0.93
N ARG A 81 -9.29 -9.46 0.44
CA ARG A 81 -7.99 -10.14 0.50
C ARG A 81 -7.53 -10.38 1.93
N ALA A 82 -7.71 -9.40 2.80
CA ALA A 82 -7.36 -9.54 4.21
C ALA A 82 -8.18 -10.63 4.93
N VAL A 83 -9.47 -10.74 4.62
CA VAL A 83 -10.34 -11.83 5.19
C VAL A 83 -9.88 -13.21 4.72
N LYS A 84 -9.43 -13.35 3.46
CA LYS A 84 -8.86 -14.63 2.96
C LYS A 84 -7.57 -15.00 3.70
N GLY A 85 -6.84 -13.99 4.23
CA GLY A 85 -5.64 -14.18 5.02
C GLY A 85 -4.41 -14.60 4.22
N ASN A 86 -3.29 -14.83 4.92
CA ASN A 86 -2.00 -15.19 4.36
C ASN A 86 -1.54 -14.26 3.24
N VAL A 87 -1.66 -12.94 3.46
CA VAL A 87 -1.43 -11.91 2.46
C VAL A 87 -0.63 -10.73 3.00
N LEU A 88 0.27 -10.21 2.19
CA LEU A 88 0.86 -8.89 2.35
C LEU A 88 0.26 -7.96 1.29
N VAL A 89 -0.52 -6.96 1.72
CA VAL A 89 -1.11 -5.96 0.81
C VAL A 89 -0.19 -4.75 0.72
N ARG A 90 0.38 -4.54 -0.46
CA ARG A 90 1.34 -3.47 -0.70
C ARG A 90 0.74 -2.26 -1.41
N GLY A 91 0.64 -1.15 -0.70
CA GLY A 91 0.05 0.10 -1.20
C GLY A 91 -1.47 0.13 -1.06
N TRP A 92 -2.17 0.86 -1.94
CA TRP A 92 -3.64 0.96 -2.00
C TRP A 92 -4.31 1.53 -0.74
N GLY A 93 -3.56 2.26 0.09
CA GLY A 93 -4.07 2.73 1.37
C GLY A 93 -4.31 1.60 2.39
N ALA A 94 -3.78 0.39 2.14
CA ALA A 94 -3.99 -0.78 3.00
C ALA A 94 -3.64 -0.50 4.46
N THR A 95 -2.57 0.26 4.73
CA THR A 95 -2.16 0.65 6.08
C THR A 95 -3.19 1.52 6.80
N MET A 96 -4.08 2.19 6.09
CA MET A 96 -5.19 2.95 6.70
C MET A 96 -6.47 2.14 6.75
N ILE A 97 -6.77 1.42 5.68
CA ILE A 97 -7.97 0.56 5.59
C ILE A 97 -7.96 -0.52 6.68
N LEU A 98 -6.78 -1.11 6.94
CA LEU A 98 -6.63 -2.22 7.89
C LEU A 98 -6.17 -1.79 9.28
N ARG A 99 -5.87 -0.49 9.52
CA ARG A 99 -5.30 0.01 10.77
C ARG A 99 -6.11 -0.34 12.02
N SER A 100 -7.43 -0.40 11.91
CA SER A 100 -8.29 -0.72 13.06
C SER A 100 -8.33 -2.21 13.41
N VAL A 101 -7.72 -3.06 12.58
CA VAL A 101 -7.68 -4.51 12.77
C VAL A 101 -6.44 -4.87 13.58
N SER A 102 -6.60 -5.16 14.86
CA SER A 102 -5.50 -5.27 15.82
C SER A 102 -4.45 -6.34 15.51
N HIS A 103 -4.76 -7.36 14.71
CA HIS A 103 -3.80 -8.40 14.32
C HIS A 103 -3.08 -8.10 12.98
N VAL A 104 -3.31 -6.93 12.36
CA VAL A 104 -2.69 -6.54 11.09
C VAL A 104 -1.63 -5.47 11.32
N PRO A 105 -0.33 -5.81 11.33
CA PRO A 105 0.71 -4.81 11.43
C PRO A 105 0.77 -3.92 10.19
N CYS A 106 0.87 -2.60 10.43
CA CYS A 106 1.00 -1.56 9.42
C CYS A 106 2.46 -1.14 9.31
N VAL A 107 3.11 -1.45 8.21
CA VAL A 107 4.55 -1.23 7.99
C VAL A 107 4.80 -0.17 6.94
N ARG A 108 5.74 0.74 7.22
CA ARG A 108 6.25 1.73 6.28
C ARG A 108 7.75 1.55 6.05
N VAL A 109 8.19 1.65 4.79
CA VAL A 109 9.62 1.70 4.43
C VAL A 109 9.94 3.04 3.77
N CYS A 110 10.95 3.71 4.28
CA CYS A 110 11.45 4.99 3.81
C CYS A 110 12.98 4.98 3.62
N ALA A 111 13.51 6.02 3.00
CA ALA A 111 14.94 6.32 2.92
C ALA A 111 15.15 7.81 2.59
N PRO A 112 16.35 8.39 2.88
CA PRO A 112 16.68 9.75 2.49
C PRO A 112 16.57 9.98 0.97
N MET A 113 16.13 11.18 0.56
CA MET A 113 15.88 11.53 -0.83
C MET A 113 17.09 11.26 -1.73
N ASP A 114 18.29 11.70 -1.35
CA ASP A 114 19.48 11.57 -2.20
C ASP A 114 19.86 10.10 -2.45
N LEU A 115 19.69 9.25 -1.44
CA LEU A 115 19.89 7.82 -1.61
C LEU A 115 18.83 7.19 -2.53
N ARG A 116 17.58 7.64 -2.42
CA ARG A 116 16.48 7.19 -3.30
C ARG A 116 16.74 7.60 -4.75
N VAL A 117 17.24 8.83 -4.97
CA VAL A 117 17.63 9.34 -6.29
C VAL A 117 18.73 8.45 -6.87
N THR A 118 19.83 8.23 -6.13
CA THR A 118 20.94 7.36 -6.56
C THR A 118 20.44 5.95 -6.95
N ARG A 119 19.57 5.35 -6.12
CA ARG A 119 18.99 4.03 -6.39
C ARG A 119 18.07 4.02 -7.62
N LEU A 120 17.32 5.10 -7.83
CA LEU A 120 16.44 5.23 -8.99
C LEU A 120 17.23 5.41 -10.28
N MET A 121 18.28 6.27 -10.27
CA MET A 121 19.20 6.43 -11.41
C MET A 121 19.79 5.10 -11.85
N LYS A 122 20.29 4.31 -10.89
CA LYS A 122 20.82 2.96 -11.17
C LYS A 122 19.76 2.05 -11.78
N ARG A 123 18.51 2.06 -11.28
CA ARG A 123 17.41 1.22 -11.79
C ARG A 123 16.94 1.63 -13.18
N LEU A 124 17.00 2.93 -13.50
CA LEU A 124 16.62 3.49 -14.80
C LEU A 124 17.78 3.50 -15.81
N GLU A 125 18.98 3.10 -15.37
CA GLU A 125 20.22 3.14 -16.18
C GLU A 125 20.47 4.53 -16.77
N THR A 126 20.31 5.58 -15.95
CA THR A 126 20.45 6.99 -16.36
C THR A 126 21.37 7.75 -15.42
N ASP A 127 22.06 8.76 -15.97
CA ASP A 127 22.85 9.74 -15.22
C ASP A 127 22.07 11.05 -14.95
N ASP A 128 20.80 11.13 -15.36
CA ASP A 128 19.97 12.32 -15.16
C ASP A 128 19.35 12.31 -13.74
N GLU A 129 20.05 12.96 -12.81
CA GLU A 129 19.60 13.13 -11.43
C GLU A 129 18.29 13.93 -11.34
N LYS A 130 18.11 14.96 -12.22
CA LYS A 130 16.90 15.79 -12.20
C LYS A 130 15.68 14.97 -12.59
N LEU A 131 15.83 14.11 -13.59
CA LEU A 131 14.77 13.17 -13.99
C LEU A 131 14.40 12.23 -12.83
N ALA A 132 15.42 11.62 -12.21
CA ALA A 132 15.18 10.68 -11.11
C ALA A 132 14.51 11.36 -9.91
N ARG A 133 14.94 12.55 -9.52
CA ARG A 133 14.34 13.34 -8.44
C ARG A 133 12.90 13.72 -8.76
N HIS A 134 12.64 14.20 -9.97
CA HIS A 134 11.29 14.54 -10.42
C HIS A 134 10.32 13.36 -10.37
N GLU A 135 10.74 12.18 -10.84
CA GLU A 135 9.90 10.95 -10.77
C GLU A 135 9.57 10.58 -9.32
N ILE A 136 10.51 10.73 -8.39
CA ILE A 136 10.27 10.49 -6.97
C ILE A 136 9.29 11.50 -6.40
N ASP A 137 9.48 12.78 -6.67
CA ASP A 137 8.62 13.86 -6.17
C ASP A 137 7.18 13.69 -6.68
N VAL A 138 6.98 13.32 -7.93
CA VAL A 138 5.66 13.06 -8.52
C VAL A 138 4.97 11.88 -7.82
N ASP A 139 5.66 10.75 -7.61
CA ASP A 139 5.08 9.57 -6.94
C ASP A 139 4.75 9.87 -5.47
N ASP A 140 5.66 10.52 -4.74
CA ASP A 140 5.47 10.88 -3.33
C ASP A 140 4.32 11.87 -3.16
N HIS A 141 4.26 12.91 -4.01
CA HIS A 141 3.17 13.88 -4.00
C HIS A 141 1.82 13.20 -4.28
N ALA A 142 1.74 12.35 -5.28
CA ALA A 142 0.52 11.63 -5.62
C ALA A 142 0.05 10.70 -4.47
N ARG A 143 0.98 10.10 -3.72
CA ARG A 143 0.65 9.29 -2.53
C ARG A 143 0.17 10.16 -1.38
N ALA A 144 0.92 11.24 -1.07
CA ALA A 144 0.58 12.16 0.00
C ALA A 144 -0.80 12.79 -0.21
N THR A 145 -1.09 13.23 -1.44
CA THR A 145 -2.41 13.81 -1.81
C THR A 145 -3.52 12.80 -1.56
N ARG A 146 -3.41 11.57 -2.07
CA ARG A 146 -4.44 10.55 -1.84
C ARG A 146 -4.64 10.23 -0.36
N MET A 147 -3.55 10.16 0.43
CA MET A 147 -3.67 9.88 1.86
C MET A 147 -4.36 11.01 2.60
N SER A 148 -4.09 12.26 2.20
CA SER A 148 -4.77 13.44 2.74
C SER A 148 -6.25 13.48 2.34
N GLU A 149 -6.56 13.29 1.06
CA GLU A 149 -7.94 13.41 0.52
C GLU A 149 -8.87 12.27 0.98
N HIS A 150 -8.37 11.02 1.01
CA HIS A 150 -9.20 9.87 1.35
C HIS A 150 -9.24 9.53 2.85
N PHE A 151 -8.18 9.86 3.57
CA PHE A 151 -8.05 9.46 4.99
C PHE A 151 -7.83 10.65 5.93
N GLY A 152 -7.61 11.86 5.41
CA GLY A 152 -7.38 13.05 6.23
C GLY A 152 -6.05 13.01 7.00
N VAL A 153 -5.04 12.27 6.53
CA VAL A 153 -3.78 12.05 7.26
C VAL A 153 -2.57 12.51 6.47
N HIS A 154 -1.49 12.84 7.18
CA HIS A 154 -0.19 13.11 6.57
C HIS A 154 0.58 11.81 6.39
N TRP A 155 0.79 11.38 5.14
CA TRP A 155 1.40 10.08 4.81
C TRP A 155 2.78 9.85 5.45
N GLY A 156 3.56 10.91 5.67
CA GLY A 156 4.87 10.85 6.31
C GLY A 156 4.86 10.70 7.82
N ASP A 157 3.71 10.82 8.49
CA ASP A 157 3.60 10.73 9.94
C ASP A 157 3.91 9.29 10.43
N PRO A 158 5.00 9.08 11.18
CA PRO A 158 5.38 7.75 11.66
C PRO A 158 4.35 7.14 12.62
N THR A 159 3.53 7.94 13.27
CA THR A 159 2.50 7.44 14.22
C THR A 159 1.35 6.70 13.54
N LEU A 160 1.27 6.78 12.22
CA LEU A 160 0.32 6.00 11.42
C LEU A 160 0.72 4.54 11.23
N TYR A 161 1.92 4.15 11.65
CA TYR A 161 2.48 2.84 11.36
C TYR A 161 2.96 2.18 12.66
N ASP A 162 2.87 0.85 12.72
CA ASP A 162 3.38 0.07 13.85
C ASP A 162 4.91 -0.10 13.74
N LEU A 163 5.43 -0.04 12.50
CA LEU A 163 6.86 -0.11 12.23
C LEU A 163 7.22 0.78 11.03
N THR A 164 8.15 1.72 11.24
CA THR A 164 8.76 2.51 10.16
C THR A 164 10.24 2.14 10.05
N LEU A 165 10.65 1.68 8.86
CA LEU A 165 11.99 1.21 8.56
C LEU A 165 12.69 2.18 7.61
N ASN A 166 13.88 2.64 8.01
CA ASN A 166 14.76 3.44 7.15
C ASN A 166 15.87 2.53 6.58
N THR A 167 15.83 2.31 5.27
CA THR A 167 16.80 1.46 4.56
C THR A 167 18.09 2.18 4.18
N GLU A 168 18.36 3.34 4.75
CA GLU A 168 19.66 4.00 4.58
C GLU A 168 20.81 3.15 5.14
N ARG A 169 20.63 2.69 6.38
CA ARG A 169 21.65 1.96 7.14
C ARG A 169 21.23 0.54 7.52
N ILE A 170 19.93 0.24 7.47
CA ILE A 170 19.40 -1.08 7.82
C ILE A 170 19.35 -1.92 6.55
N PRO A 171 20.10 -3.05 6.48
CA PRO A 171 20.03 -3.97 5.35
C PRO A 171 18.63 -4.56 5.14
N VAL A 172 18.30 -4.94 3.91
CA VAL A 172 16.99 -5.54 3.55
C VAL A 172 16.70 -6.78 4.41
N ALA A 173 17.69 -7.67 4.60
CA ALA A 173 17.51 -8.88 5.41
C ALA A 173 17.09 -8.55 6.85
N THR A 174 17.75 -7.56 7.49
CA THR A 174 17.40 -7.11 8.84
C THR A 174 16.01 -6.48 8.87
N CYS A 175 15.62 -5.71 7.83
CA CYS A 175 14.26 -5.19 7.72
C CYS A 175 13.22 -6.31 7.64
N VAL A 176 13.51 -7.37 6.88
CA VAL A 176 12.66 -8.57 6.79
C VAL A 176 12.49 -9.21 8.17
N ASP A 177 13.60 -9.46 8.89
CA ASP A 177 13.57 -10.06 10.22
C ASP A 177 12.73 -9.22 11.20
N MET A 178 12.85 -7.89 11.16
CA MET A 178 12.05 -6.99 12.00
C MET A 178 10.55 -7.10 11.70
N VAL A 179 10.15 -7.12 10.43
CA VAL A 179 8.73 -7.26 10.05
C VAL A 179 8.20 -8.63 10.42
N VAL A 180 8.97 -9.69 10.19
CA VAL A 180 8.60 -11.07 10.56
C VAL A 180 8.46 -11.19 12.08
N GLY A 181 9.40 -10.63 12.85
CA GLY A 181 9.33 -10.59 14.30
C GLY A 181 8.10 -9.85 14.82
N LEU A 182 7.79 -8.69 14.22
CA LEU A 182 6.58 -7.92 14.55
C LEU A 182 5.31 -8.74 14.28
N ALA A 183 5.18 -9.32 13.09
CA ALA A 183 4.00 -10.10 12.70
C ALA A 183 3.80 -11.36 13.57
N LYS A 184 4.87 -11.93 14.11
CA LYS A 184 4.83 -13.09 15.03
C LYS A 184 4.67 -12.70 16.50
N SER A 185 4.77 -11.42 16.84
CA SER A 185 4.68 -10.97 18.24
C SER A 185 3.28 -11.17 18.82
N ALA A 186 3.17 -11.27 20.14
CA ALA A 186 1.89 -11.44 20.84
C ALA A 186 0.91 -10.30 20.57
N ALA A 187 1.39 -9.09 20.31
CA ALA A 187 0.57 -7.91 20.01
C ALA A 187 -0.25 -8.06 18.70
N PHE A 188 0.24 -8.85 17.74
CA PHE A 188 -0.38 -9.05 16.43
C PHE A 188 -0.92 -10.47 16.23
N GLN A 189 -1.14 -11.21 17.32
CA GLN A 189 -1.83 -12.48 17.21
C GLN A 189 -3.31 -12.27 16.91
N GLU A 190 -3.82 -13.06 15.95
CA GLU A 190 -5.23 -13.07 15.59
C GLU A 190 -6.07 -13.58 16.75
N THR A 191 -7.14 -12.86 17.08
CA THR A 191 -8.15 -13.26 18.07
C THR A 191 -9.51 -13.38 17.40
N ASP A 192 -10.47 -14.06 18.05
CA ASP A 192 -11.84 -14.14 17.53
C ASP A 192 -12.50 -12.75 17.42
N ALA A 193 -12.15 -11.84 18.32
CA ALA A 193 -12.64 -10.46 18.28
C ALA A 193 -12.07 -9.71 17.06
N SER A 194 -10.76 -9.79 16.81
CA SER A 194 -10.13 -9.12 15.68
C SER A 194 -10.53 -9.71 14.33
N ARG A 195 -10.78 -11.03 14.27
CA ARG A 195 -11.31 -11.71 13.08
C ARG A 195 -12.72 -11.24 12.76
N ARG A 196 -13.60 -11.19 13.77
CA ARG A 196 -14.97 -10.66 13.59
C ARG A 196 -14.96 -9.19 13.15
N HIS A 197 -14.09 -8.37 13.75
CA HIS A 197 -13.98 -6.98 13.35
C HIS A 197 -13.57 -6.83 11.88
N LEU A 198 -12.59 -7.61 11.40
CA LEU A 198 -12.19 -7.62 9.99
C LEU A 198 -13.34 -8.06 9.07
N ALA A 199 -14.08 -9.11 9.45
CA ALA A 199 -15.24 -9.59 8.68
C ALA A 199 -16.35 -8.53 8.61
N ASP A 200 -16.63 -7.81 9.70
CA ASP A 200 -17.60 -6.72 9.73
C ASP A 200 -17.19 -5.54 8.83
N LEU A 201 -15.90 -5.20 8.82
CA LEU A 201 -15.37 -4.17 7.92
C LEU A 201 -15.53 -4.58 6.44
N ALA A 202 -15.22 -5.83 6.12
CA ALA A 202 -15.37 -6.36 4.77
C ALA A 202 -16.84 -6.37 4.32
N LEU A 203 -17.75 -6.79 5.17
CA LEU A 203 -19.19 -6.77 4.90
C LEU A 203 -19.71 -5.35 4.63
N ARG A 204 -19.29 -4.38 5.43
CA ARG A 204 -19.66 -2.96 5.23
C ARG A 204 -19.08 -2.40 3.92
N ALA A 205 -17.84 -2.76 3.56
CA ALA A 205 -17.23 -2.33 2.31
C ALA A 205 -17.96 -2.96 1.11
N HIS A 206 -18.31 -4.25 1.19
CA HIS A 206 -19.09 -4.94 0.16
C HIS A 206 -20.47 -4.30 -0.05
N ALA A 207 -21.18 -4.00 1.04
CA ALA A 207 -22.48 -3.33 0.95
C ALA A 207 -22.36 -1.93 0.27
N ARG A 208 -21.33 -1.15 0.62
CA ARG A 208 -21.07 0.15 -0.02
C ARG A 208 -20.75 0.00 -1.52
N ALA A 209 -19.96 -0.99 -1.88
CA ALA A 209 -19.61 -1.27 -3.26
C ALA A 209 -20.82 -1.73 -4.08
N ALA A 210 -21.70 -2.56 -3.53
CA ALA A 210 -22.94 -3.00 -4.15
C ALA A 210 -23.90 -1.81 -4.41
N LEU A 211 -24.04 -0.90 -3.44
CA LEU A 211 -24.87 0.31 -3.59
C LEU A 211 -24.29 1.30 -4.61
N LYS A 212 -23.01 1.25 -4.89
CA LYS A 212 -22.35 2.13 -5.88
C LYS A 212 -22.39 1.55 -7.30
N ALA A 213 -22.49 0.23 -7.42
CA ALA A 213 -22.55 -0.47 -8.71
C ALA A 213 -23.94 -0.44 -9.37
N ASN A 214 -24.99 -0.08 -8.62
CA ASN A 214 -26.36 0.15 -9.09
C ASN A 214 -26.60 1.65 -9.33
#